data_dbe98c333fdf517ed2109fd704c9cd5d
#
_entry.id   dbe98c333fdf517ed2109fd704c9cd5d
#
_cell.length_a   1.000
_cell.length_b   1.000
_cell.length_c   1.000
_cell.angle_alpha   90.00
_cell.angle_beta   90.00
_cell.angle_gamma   90.00
#
_symmetry.space_group_name_H-M   'P 1'
#
loop_
_entity.id
_entity.type
_entity.pdbx_description
1 polymer ?
#
loop_
_entity_poly.entity_id
_entity_poly.type
_entity_poly.pdbx_seq_one_letter_code
_entity_poly.pdbx_strand_id
1 'polypeptide(L)'
;MSEDDWRPKLTVIEAPIADDYWRYTTPEGKRRISRLMVGRPVQFPQERCWYVPVMIEGYLTRVTPIFGEGPVDALMNAMVFIKRFNDEMHWVSSGAKPRKDGKRATQKKTLGKAATNKVQRKRSRSSTHTNRGRP
;
A
#
# COMPACT_ATOMS: atom_id res chain seq x y z
N MET A 1 18.12 30.66 6.71
CA MET A 1 17.71 31.08 5.39
C MET A 1 17.00 29.97 4.69
N SER A 2 15.75 30.15 4.43
CA SER A 2 15.06 29.18 3.63
C SER A 2 15.57 29.33 2.22
N GLU A 3 16.30 28.33 1.78
CA GLU A 3 16.41 28.14 0.35
C GLU A 3 15.00 28.08 -0.16
N ASP A 4 14.68 28.98 -1.07
CA ASP A 4 13.38 28.95 -1.71
C ASP A 4 13.22 27.55 -2.29
N ASP A 5 12.42 26.76 -1.61
CA ASP A 5 12.19 25.41 -2.07
C ASP A 5 11.43 25.53 -3.39
N TRP A 6 12.17 25.37 -4.49
CA TRP A 6 11.62 25.45 -5.84
C TRP A 6 10.61 24.34 -6.13
N ARG A 7 10.56 23.35 -5.27
CA ARG A 7 9.66 22.22 -5.46
C ARG A 7 8.21 22.63 -5.31
N PRO A 8 7.31 22.03 -6.08
CA PRO A 8 5.90 22.34 -5.93
C PRO A 8 5.40 21.91 -4.56
N LYS A 9 4.64 22.79 -3.92
CA LYS A 9 4.04 22.51 -2.63
C LYS A 9 2.70 21.83 -2.85
N LEU A 10 2.68 20.53 -2.72
CA LEU A 10 1.51 19.72 -2.99
C LEU A 10 0.80 19.38 -1.68
N THR A 11 -0.51 19.53 -1.67
CA THR A 11 -1.31 19.22 -0.49
C THR A 11 -2.24 18.04 -0.71
N VAL A 12 -2.62 17.78 -1.95
CA VAL A 12 -3.60 16.74 -2.25
C VAL A 12 -3.31 16.15 -3.62
N ILE A 13 -3.69 14.91 -3.80
CA ILE A 13 -3.68 14.25 -5.11
C ILE A 13 -5.13 14.15 -5.57
N GLU A 14 -5.51 15.00 -6.52
CA GLU A 14 -6.92 15.09 -6.92
C GLU A 14 -7.40 13.91 -7.75
N ALA A 15 -6.58 13.40 -8.62
CA ALA A 15 -6.95 12.32 -9.51
C ALA A 15 -5.84 11.27 -9.52
N PRO A 16 -5.79 10.41 -8.49
CA PRO A 16 -4.75 9.40 -8.44
C PRO A 16 -4.92 8.38 -9.56
N ILE A 17 -3.83 7.97 -10.15
CA ILE A 17 -3.83 6.87 -11.11
C ILE A 17 -3.78 5.52 -10.38
N ALA A 18 -3.34 5.52 -9.14
CA ALA A 18 -3.35 4.35 -8.28
C ALA A 18 -3.62 4.78 -6.86
N ASP A 19 -4.47 4.06 -6.17
CA ASP A 19 -4.90 4.38 -4.82
C ASP A 19 -5.19 3.05 -4.12
N ASP A 20 -4.40 2.73 -3.11
CA ASP A 20 -4.45 1.42 -2.48
C ASP A 20 -4.21 1.54 -0.98
N TYR A 21 -4.56 0.51 -0.24
CA TYR A 21 -4.24 0.39 1.18
C TYR A 21 -3.32 -0.80 1.36
N TRP A 22 -2.16 -0.54 1.96
CA TRP A 22 -1.15 -1.57 2.21
C TRP A 22 -1.07 -1.87 3.69
N ARG A 23 -1.03 -3.17 4.01
CA ARG A 23 -0.80 -3.64 5.37
C ARG A 23 0.65 -4.06 5.46
N TYR A 24 1.31 -3.66 6.51
CA TYR A 24 2.73 -3.96 6.69
C TYR A 24 3.12 -3.88 8.17
N THR A 25 4.31 -4.35 8.47
CA THR A 25 4.91 -4.22 9.78
C THR A 25 6.14 -3.33 9.65
N THR A 26 6.24 -2.32 10.50
CA THR A 26 7.39 -1.41 10.48
C THR A 26 8.65 -2.12 10.98
N PRO A 27 9.85 -1.57 10.73
CA PRO A 27 11.07 -2.15 11.27
C PRO A 27 11.05 -2.29 12.79
N GLU A 28 10.30 -1.43 13.50
CA GLU A 28 10.15 -1.50 14.94
C GLU A 28 9.12 -2.55 15.39
N GLY A 29 8.51 -3.25 14.47
CA GLY A 29 7.55 -4.31 14.77
C GLY A 29 6.10 -3.88 14.89
N LYS A 30 5.76 -2.66 14.48
CA LYS A 30 4.39 -2.18 14.57
C LYS A 30 3.61 -2.51 13.30
N ARG A 31 2.42 -3.07 13.45
CA ARG A 31 1.54 -3.32 12.32
C ARG A 31 0.79 -2.06 11.93
N ARG A 32 0.75 -1.79 10.65
CA ARG A 32 0.09 -0.60 10.14
C ARG A 32 -0.68 -0.91 8.85
N ILE A 33 -1.65 -0.06 8.57
CA ILE A 33 -2.33 -0.01 7.29
C ILE A 33 -2.23 1.44 6.84
N SER A 34 -1.63 1.67 5.68
CA SER A 34 -1.46 3.01 5.14
C SER A 34 -2.08 3.11 3.76
N ARG A 35 -2.68 4.24 3.49
CA ARG A 35 -3.14 4.56 2.16
C ARG A 35 -1.95 5.03 1.35
N LEU A 36 -1.83 4.50 0.15
CA LEU A 36 -0.76 4.82 -0.76
C LEU A 36 -1.40 5.31 -2.05
N MET A 37 -1.05 6.51 -2.46
CA MET A 37 -1.60 7.12 -3.67
C MET A 37 -0.50 7.61 -4.58
N VAL A 38 -0.72 7.43 -5.87
CA VAL A 38 0.18 7.90 -6.93
C VAL A 38 -0.65 8.73 -7.89
N GLY A 39 -0.24 9.95 -8.12
CA GLY A 39 -0.91 10.85 -9.06
C GLY A 39 -0.36 10.71 -10.48
N ARG A 40 -0.94 11.48 -11.37
CA ARG A 40 -0.48 11.51 -12.76
C ARG A 40 0.83 12.27 -12.87
N PRO A 41 1.67 11.94 -13.85
CA PRO A 41 2.81 12.79 -14.14
C PRO A 41 2.36 14.20 -14.53
N VAL A 42 3.02 15.19 -13.98
CA VAL A 42 2.73 16.60 -14.20
C VAL A 42 3.97 17.27 -14.71
N GLN A 43 3.83 18.06 -15.76
CA GLN A 43 4.95 18.84 -16.28
C GLN A 43 5.20 20.02 -15.37
N PHE A 44 6.47 20.25 -15.05
CA PHE A 44 6.90 21.39 -14.27
C PHE A 44 7.74 22.29 -15.18
N PRO A 45 7.10 23.22 -15.88
CA PRO A 45 7.76 23.95 -16.98
C PRO A 45 8.95 24.79 -16.54
N GLN A 46 8.92 25.39 -15.34
CA GLN A 46 9.96 26.24 -14.85
C GLN A 46 11.30 25.53 -14.76
N GLU A 47 11.27 24.23 -14.43
CA GLU A 47 12.48 23.44 -14.27
C GLU A 47 12.69 22.45 -15.43
N ARG A 48 11.84 22.50 -16.43
CA ARG A 48 11.90 21.61 -17.60
C ARG A 48 11.94 20.13 -17.19
N CYS A 49 11.17 19.78 -16.20
CA CYS A 49 11.08 18.41 -15.73
C CYS A 49 9.63 18.03 -15.49
N TRP A 50 9.44 16.78 -15.12
CA TRP A 50 8.13 16.26 -14.76
C TRP A 50 8.19 15.76 -13.33
N TYR A 51 7.06 15.66 -12.69
CA TYR A 51 6.97 15.00 -11.38
C TYR A 51 5.72 14.16 -11.28
N VAL A 52 5.77 13.17 -10.39
CA VAL A 52 4.63 12.33 -10.03
C VAL A 52 4.39 12.56 -8.55
N PRO A 53 3.20 13.03 -8.15
CA PRO A 53 2.90 13.19 -6.73
C PRO A 53 2.63 11.84 -6.09
N VAL A 54 3.27 11.59 -4.95
CA VAL A 54 3.13 10.35 -4.19
C VAL A 54 2.76 10.67 -2.76
N MET A 55 1.87 9.88 -2.18
CA MET A 55 1.54 9.96 -0.78
C MET A 55 1.50 8.58 -0.17
N ILE A 56 2.16 8.41 0.96
CA ILE A 56 2.09 7.20 1.78
C ILE A 56 1.79 7.67 3.20
N GLU A 57 0.56 7.46 3.63
CA GLU A 57 0.13 7.91 4.95
C GLU A 57 0.96 7.29 6.05
N GLY A 58 1.38 8.12 7.00
CA GLY A 58 2.19 7.68 8.13
C GLY A 58 3.67 7.49 7.83
N TYR A 59 4.05 7.48 6.56
CA TYR A 59 5.46 7.40 6.15
C TYR A 59 5.94 8.75 5.62
N LEU A 60 5.14 9.39 4.79
CA LEU A 60 5.42 10.73 4.29
C LEU A 60 4.59 11.74 5.07
N THR A 61 5.17 12.88 5.36
CA THR A 61 4.46 13.94 6.08
C THR A 61 3.53 14.74 5.17
N ARG A 62 3.75 14.68 3.87
CA ARG A 62 2.95 15.40 2.89
C ARG A 62 3.07 14.74 1.52
N VAL A 63 2.21 15.15 0.60
CA VAL A 63 2.32 14.73 -0.79
C VAL A 63 3.69 15.14 -1.32
N THR A 64 4.43 14.19 -1.85
CA THR A 64 5.82 14.37 -2.24
C THR A 64 5.95 14.25 -3.75
N PRO A 65 6.51 15.26 -4.43
CA PRO A 65 6.76 15.16 -5.86
C PRO A 65 8.01 14.32 -6.12
N ILE A 66 7.89 13.35 -7.01
CA ILE A 66 9.02 12.54 -7.45
C ILE A 66 9.34 12.95 -8.87
N PHE A 67 10.54 13.46 -9.08
CA PHE A 67 10.92 14.09 -10.35
C PHE A 67 11.51 13.12 -11.36
N GLY A 68 11.44 13.50 -12.63
CA GLY A 68 12.06 12.84 -13.74
C GLY A 68 12.20 13.79 -14.92
N GLU A 69 12.96 13.39 -15.92
CA GLU A 69 13.16 14.22 -17.11
C GLU A 69 11.94 14.25 -18.00
N GLY A 70 11.16 13.19 -17.99
CA GLY A 70 9.92 13.07 -18.74
C GLY A 70 8.85 12.40 -17.90
N PRO A 71 7.62 12.26 -18.42
CA PRO A 71 6.53 11.67 -17.65
C PRO A 71 6.76 10.22 -17.28
N VAL A 72 7.33 9.42 -18.18
CA VAL A 72 7.62 8.02 -17.92
C VAL A 72 8.76 7.89 -16.91
N ASP A 73 9.79 8.69 -17.05
CA ASP A 73 10.92 8.69 -16.13
C ASP A 73 10.48 9.07 -14.71
N ALA A 74 9.64 10.08 -14.58
CA ALA A 74 9.08 10.49 -13.29
C ALA A 74 8.26 9.35 -12.68
N LEU A 75 7.48 8.65 -13.48
CA LEU A 75 6.68 7.53 -13.01
C LEU A 75 7.57 6.36 -12.57
N MET A 76 8.61 6.06 -13.33
CA MET A 76 9.56 5.02 -12.94
C MET A 76 10.25 5.36 -11.63
N ASN A 77 10.65 6.60 -11.46
CA ASN A 77 11.27 7.05 -10.21
C ASN A 77 10.30 6.97 -9.03
N ALA A 78 9.04 7.28 -9.26
CA ALA A 78 8.00 7.11 -8.24
C ALA A 78 7.85 5.64 -7.84
N MET A 79 7.89 4.73 -8.81
CA MET A 79 7.81 3.30 -8.52
C MET A 79 9.03 2.81 -7.75
N VAL A 80 10.22 3.30 -8.07
CA VAL A 80 11.43 2.99 -7.31
C VAL A 80 11.31 3.48 -5.87
N PHE A 81 10.77 4.67 -5.68
CA PHE A 81 10.54 5.23 -4.36
C PHE A 81 9.58 4.34 -3.54
N ILE A 82 8.48 3.92 -4.14
CA ILE A 82 7.50 3.06 -3.49
C ILE A 82 8.09 1.68 -3.21
N LYS A 83 8.89 1.17 -4.13
CA LYS A 83 9.56 -0.11 -3.93
C LYS A 83 10.52 -0.05 -2.76
N ARG A 84 11.20 1.07 -2.59
CA ARG A 84 12.10 1.25 -1.44
C ARG A 84 11.31 1.20 -0.13
N PHE A 85 10.15 1.84 -0.08
CA PHE A 85 9.26 1.74 1.07
C PHE A 85 8.87 0.27 1.31
N ASN A 86 8.49 -0.44 0.25
CA ASN A 86 8.12 -1.84 0.36
C ASN A 86 9.27 -2.69 0.91
N ASP A 87 10.49 -2.43 0.48
CA ASP A 87 11.67 -3.19 0.89
C ASP A 87 12.08 -2.90 2.34
N GLU A 88 11.80 -1.70 2.83
CA GLU A 88 12.09 -1.32 4.21
C GLU A 88 11.09 -1.91 5.20
N MET A 89 9.90 -2.24 4.77
CA MET A 89 8.84 -2.77 5.62
C MET A 89 8.80 -4.31 5.56
N HIS A 90 8.13 -4.92 6.53
CA HIS A 90 8.01 -6.37 6.60
C HIS A 90 6.58 -6.80 6.37
N TRP A 91 6.42 -7.98 5.78
CA TRP A 91 5.10 -8.58 5.61
C TRP A 91 4.13 -7.66 4.86
N VAL A 92 4.60 -7.04 3.81
CA VAL A 92 3.82 -6.09 3.03
C VAL A 92 2.80 -6.83 2.18
N SER A 93 1.55 -6.40 2.25
CA SER A 93 0.50 -6.88 1.35
C SER A 93 -0.37 -5.73 0.89
N SER A 94 -0.70 -5.73 -0.39
CA SER A 94 -1.55 -4.72 -0.99
C SER A 94 -3.02 -5.11 -0.88
N GLY A 95 -3.91 -4.20 -1.23
CA GLY A 95 -5.34 -4.47 -1.24
C GLY A 95 -5.95 -4.61 0.14
N ALA A 96 -5.33 -4.05 1.17
CA ALA A 96 -5.88 -4.10 2.51
C ALA A 96 -7.09 -3.17 2.62
N LYS A 97 -7.97 -3.47 3.56
CA LYS A 97 -9.09 -2.59 3.84
C LYS A 97 -8.73 -1.58 4.90
N PRO A 98 -9.16 -0.33 4.76
CA PRO A 98 -8.90 0.68 5.77
C PRO A 98 -9.57 0.30 7.08
N ARG A 99 -8.92 0.64 8.19
CA ARG A 99 -9.51 0.42 9.50
C ARG A 99 -10.59 1.45 9.73
N LYS A 100 -11.78 1.00 10.06
CA LYS A 100 -12.82 1.94 10.43
C LYS A 100 -12.58 2.46 11.84
N ASP A 101 -12.24 1.58 12.77
CA ASP A 101 -11.94 1.96 14.13
C ASP A 101 -10.87 1.04 14.64
N GLY A 102 -9.82 1.59 15.18
CA GLY A 102 -8.69 0.81 15.67
C GLY A 102 -9.02 -0.20 16.75
N LYS A 103 -10.12 0.02 17.48
CA LYS A 103 -10.43 -0.81 18.62
C LYS A 103 -10.97 -2.20 18.27
N ARG A 104 -11.64 -2.36 17.16
CA ARG A 104 -12.31 -3.63 16.86
C ARG A 104 -11.54 -4.55 15.94
N ALA A 105 -10.47 -4.10 15.39
CA ALA A 105 -9.71 -4.87 14.42
C ALA A 105 -9.15 -6.15 15.01
N THR A 106 -8.78 -6.14 16.27
CA THR A 106 -8.16 -7.28 16.92
C THR A 106 -9.17 -8.41 17.14
N GLN A 107 -10.38 -8.08 17.56
CA GLN A 107 -11.40 -9.08 17.78
C GLN A 107 -11.80 -9.78 16.50
N LYS A 108 -11.88 -9.06 15.42
CA LYS A 108 -12.24 -9.65 14.14
C LYS A 108 -11.22 -10.66 13.65
N LYS A 109 -9.97 -10.43 13.93
CA LYS A 109 -8.96 -11.38 13.54
C LYS A 109 -9.12 -12.72 14.20
N THR A 110 -9.42 -12.73 15.47
CA THR A 110 -9.57 -13.95 16.23
C THR A 110 -10.75 -14.77 15.71
N LEU A 111 -11.85 -14.12 15.47
CA LEU A 111 -13.03 -14.81 14.97
C LEU A 111 -12.81 -15.36 13.56
N GLY A 112 -12.12 -14.63 12.73
CA GLY A 112 -11.85 -15.08 11.39
C GLY A 112 -11.02 -16.34 11.34
N LYS A 113 -10.03 -16.45 12.19
CA LYS A 113 -9.19 -17.62 12.24
C LYS A 113 -9.98 -18.85 12.67
N ALA A 114 -10.83 -18.71 13.66
CA ALA A 114 -11.64 -19.81 14.13
C ALA A 114 -12.57 -20.34 13.04
N ALA A 115 -13.20 -19.45 12.33
CA ALA A 115 -14.11 -19.84 11.26
C ALA A 115 -13.38 -20.58 10.14
N THR A 116 -12.23 -20.10 9.79
CA THR A 116 -11.46 -20.72 8.73
C THR A 116 -11.04 -22.13 9.08
N ASN A 117 -10.63 -22.34 10.29
CA ASN A 117 -10.22 -23.66 10.72
C ASN A 117 -11.35 -24.68 10.67
N LYS A 118 -12.54 -24.27 11.05
CA LYS A 118 -13.69 -25.18 11.02
C LYS A 118 -14.01 -25.60 9.59
N VAL A 119 -13.96 -24.70 8.68
CA VAL A 119 -14.24 -25.01 7.28
C VAL A 119 -13.23 -25.99 6.72
N GLN A 120 -11.99 -25.83 7.04
CA GLN A 120 -10.97 -26.72 6.55
C GLN A 120 -11.16 -28.14 7.06
N ARG A 121 -11.53 -28.29 8.30
CA ARG A 121 -11.76 -29.61 8.85
C ARG A 121 -12.89 -30.38 8.15
N LYS A 122 -13.96 -29.67 7.83
CA LYS A 122 -15.05 -30.29 7.12
C LYS A 122 -14.64 -30.78 5.74
N ARG A 123 -13.83 -30.02 5.07
CA ARG A 123 -13.37 -30.43 3.75
C ARG A 123 -12.53 -31.69 3.79
N SER A 124 -11.68 -31.81 4.78
CA SER A 124 -10.83 -32.96 4.87
C SER A 124 -11.66 -34.23 5.05
N ARG A 125 -12.71 -34.17 5.83
CA ARG A 125 -13.52 -35.36 6.02
C ARG A 125 -14.21 -35.80 4.76
N SER A 126 -14.76 -34.88 4.01
CA SER A 126 -15.48 -35.29 2.83
C SER A 126 -14.56 -35.90 1.80
N SER A 127 -13.37 -35.44 1.72
CA SER A 127 -12.47 -36.00 0.73
C SER A 127 -12.03 -37.39 1.06
N THR A 128 -11.92 -37.76 2.33
CA THR A 128 -11.53 -39.11 2.64
C THR A 128 -12.64 -40.07 2.39
N HIS A 129 -13.87 -39.63 2.45
CA HIS A 129 -14.96 -40.58 2.34
C HIS A 129 -15.19 -41.07 0.93
N THR A 130 -14.92 -40.24 -0.06
CA THR A 130 -15.18 -40.67 -1.41
C THR A 130 -14.29 -41.75 -1.89
N ASN A 131 -13.26 -42.03 -1.20
CA ASN A 131 -12.33 -42.94 -1.71
C ASN A 131 -12.62 -44.33 -1.55
N ARG A 132 -13.62 -44.88 -0.86
CA ARG A 132 -13.74 -46.17 -0.69
C ARG A 132 -14.71 -46.71 -1.41
N GLY A 133 -15.29 -46.32 -2.04
CA GLY A 133 -16.30 -46.98 -2.69
C GLY A 133 -15.95 -47.91 -3.76
N ARG A 134 -15.27 -48.83 -3.73
CA ARG A 134 -14.96 -49.51 -4.76
C ARG A 134 -14.83 -50.79 -4.64
N PRO A 135 -15.18 -51.47 -4.96
CA PRO A 135 -15.06 -52.87 -4.85
C PRO A 135 -14.08 -53.43 -5.83
#